data_15634e047e00cf7d257255741eee47f9
#
_entry.id   15634e047e00cf7d257255741eee47f9
#
_cell.length_a   1.000
_cell.length_b   1.000
_cell.length_c   1.000
_cell.angle_alpha   90.00
_cell.angle_beta   90.00
_cell.angle_gamma   90.00
#
_symmetry.space_group_name_H-M   'P 1'
#
loop_
_entity.id
_entity.type
_entity.pdbx_description
1 polymer ?
#
loop_
_entity_poly.entity_id
_entity_poly.type
_entity_poly.pdbx_seq_one_letter_code
_entity_poly.pdbx_strand_id
1 'polypeptide(L)'
;MKITILQRNIEWANPQANVARADEAISCLPDSDLFVLPEMFSTGFCTQPEGIAESADSETLHWMKRKAAERNCAIAGSVAVCENGNYYNRFYFVHPDGTEIGRASCR
;
A
#
# COMPACT_ATOMS: atom_id res chain seq x y z
N MET A 1 3.09 19.74 9.75
CA MET A 1 2.63 18.47 9.13
C MET A 1 2.94 17.32 10.06
N LYS A 2 1.95 16.45 10.26
CA LYS A 2 2.11 15.26 11.09
C LYS A 2 2.25 14.03 10.19
N ILE A 3 3.34 13.29 10.36
CA ILE A 3 3.63 12.08 9.58
C ILE A 3 3.66 10.90 10.55
N THR A 4 2.90 9.87 10.25
CA THR A 4 2.89 8.63 11.04
C THR A 4 3.47 7.50 10.20
N ILE A 5 4.51 6.86 10.70
CA ILE A 5 5.16 5.73 10.04
C ILE A 5 4.72 4.45 10.73
N LEU A 6 4.20 3.52 9.95
CA LEU A 6 3.75 2.23 10.44
C LEU A 6 4.87 1.22 10.25
N GLN A 7 5.40 0.68 11.36
CA GLN A 7 6.38 -0.41 11.34
C GLN A 7 5.71 -1.62 11.94
N ARG A 8 5.36 -2.58 11.10
CA ARG A 8 4.59 -3.72 11.54
C ARG A 8 5.14 -4.98 10.91
N ASN A 9 4.91 -6.10 11.59
CA ASN A 9 5.20 -7.40 10.99
C ASN A 9 4.20 -7.64 9.86
N ILE A 10 4.72 -8.07 8.72
CA ILE A 10 3.93 -8.34 7.53
C ILE A 10 3.84 -9.85 7.36
N GLU A 11 2.60 -10.34 7.22
CA GLU A 11 2.39 -11.75 6.91
C GLU A 11 2.77 -11.97 5.45
N TRP A 12 3.71 -12.87 5.21
CA TRP A 12 4.26 -13.08 3.89
C TRP A 12 3.19 -13.59 2.91
N ALA A 13 3.12 -12.97 1.73
CA ALA A 13 2.23 -13.35 0.64
C ALA A 13 0.74 -13.44 1.02
N ASN A 14 0.31 -12.61 1.98
CA ASN A 14 -1.09 -12.57 2.39
C ASN A 14 -1.64 -11.15 2.35
N PRO A 15 -1.97 -10.64 1.14
CA PRO A 15 -2.43 -9.26 1.00
C PRO A 15 -3.67 -8.93 1.82
N GLN A 16 -4.64 -9.84 1.88
CA GLN A 16 -5.89 -9.57 2.59
C GLN A 16 -5.64 -9.34 4.08
N ALA A 17 -4.83 -10.18 4.70
CA ALA A 17 -4.52 -10.04 6.12
C ALA A 17 -3.70 -8.77 6.39
N ASN A 18 -2.73 -8.49 5.53
CA ASN A 18 -1.87 -7.33 5.70
C ASN A 18 -2.63 -6.02 5.51
N VAL A 19 -3.50 -5.95 4.52
CA VAL A 19 -4.35 -4.77 4.30
C VAL A 19 -5.32 -4.58 5.47
N ALA A 20 -5.93 -5.66 5.96
CA ALA A 20 -6.84 -5.58 7.11
C ALA A 20 -6.12 -5.07 8.35
N ARG A 21 -4.89 -5.51 8.59
CA ARG A 21 -4.10 -5.03 9.73
C ARG A 21 -3.71 -3.57 9.57
N ALA A 22 -3.35 -3.15 8.36
CA ALA A 22 -3.04 -1.74 8.10
C ALA A 22 -4.28 -0.87 8.31
N ASP A 23 -5.44 -1.32 7.84
CA ASP A 23 -6.70 -0.61 8.02
C ASP A 23 -7.02 -0.42 9.51
N GLU A 24 -6.92 -1.49 10.28
CA GLU A 24 -7.16 -1.43 11.73
C GLU A 24 -6.17 -0.49 12.41
N ALA A 25 -4.91 -0.57 12.06
CA ALA A 25 -3.89 0.29 12.66
C ALA A 25 -4.16 1.76 12.39
N ILE A 26 -4.47 2.12 11.15
CA ILE A 26 -4.78 3.50 10.79
C ILE A 26 -6.04 3.98 11.50
N SER A 27 -7.06 3.11 11.60
CA SER A 27 -8.32 3.46 12.26
C SER A 27 -8.15 3.75 13.73
N CYS A 28 -7.17 3.12 14.38
CA CYS A 28 -6.92 3.28 15.81
C CYS A 28 -5.95 4.41 16.13
N LEU A 29 -5.28 4.98 15.14
CA LEU A 29 -4.29 6.03 15.36
C LEU A 29 -4.92 7.42 15.27
N PRO A 30 -4.31 8.43 15.93
CA PRO A 30 -4.75 9.81 15.78
C PRO A 30 -4.62 10.28 14.34
N ASP A 31 -5.31 11.35 13.99
CA ASP A 31 -5.23 11.93 12.67
C ASP A 31 -3.81 12.34 12.34
N SER A 32 -3.44 12.13 11.09
CA SER A 32 -2.15 12.52 10.52
C SER A 32 -2.37 13.09 9.13
N ASP A 33 -1.41 13.87 8.67
CA ASP A 33 -1.44 14.36 7.28
C ASP A 33 -0.99 13.28 6.31
N LEU A 34 -0.11 12.39 6.76
CA LEU A 34 0.45 11.32 5.94
C LEU A 34 0.68 10.08 6.80
N PHE A 35 0.19 8.94 6.33
CA PHE A 35 0.56 7.63 6.86
C PHE A 35 1.50 6.94 5.88
N VAL A 36 2.64 6.46 6.37
CA VAL A 36 3.63 5.73 5.57
C VAL A 36 3.59 4.26 5.96
N LEU A 37 3.32 3.41 4.99
CA LEU A 37 3.25 1.97 5.18
C LEU A 37 4.59 1.31 4.88
N PRO A 38 4.87 0.13 5.44
CA PRO A 38 6.10 -0.58 5.13
C PRO A 38 6.23 -0.90 3.65
N GLU A 39 7.45 -1.06 3.16
CA GLU A 39 7.68 -1.45 1.77
C GLU A 39 6.99 -2.79 1.50
N MET A 40 6.27 -2.87 0.36
CA MET A 40 5.49 -4.04 -0.04
C MET A 40 4.61 -4.55 1.09
N PHE A 41 3.88 -3.62 1.69
CA PHE A 41 3.15 -3.90 2.93
C PHE A 41 2.05 -4.96 2.78
N SER A 42 1.54 -5.19 1.58
CA SER A 42 0.46 -6.16 1.38
C SER A 42 0.97 -7.59 1.20
N THR A 43 2.21 -7.78 0.74
CA THR A 43 2.74 -9.11 0.46
C THR A 43 4.01 -9.46 1.23
N GLY A 44 4.71 -8.45 1.76
CA GLY A 44 6.07 -8.61 2.20
C GLY A 44 7.03 -8.58 1.02
N PHE A 45 8.32 -8.53 1.31
CA PHE A 45 9.35 -8.47 0.28
C PHE A 45 9.50 -9.85 -0.36
N CYS A 46 8.98 -9.98 -1.57
CA CYS A 46 8.89 -11.26 -2.26
C CYS A 46 9.79 -11.28 -3.50
N THR A 47 10.64 -12.30 -3.60
CA THR A 47 11.52 -12.50 -4.75
C THR A 47 10.87 -13.29 -5.87
N GLN A 48 9.73 -13.94 -5.59
CA GLN A 48 8.98 -14.72 -6.58
C GLN A 48 7.53 -14.21 -6.58
N PRO A 49 7.27 -13.10 -7.29
CA PRO A 49 5.96 -12.45 -7.25
C PRO A 49 4.86 -13.16 -8.03
N GLU A 50 5.20 -14.20 -8.78
CA GLU A 50 4.21 -14.93 -9.58
C GLU A 50 3.10 -15.47 -8.67
N GLY A 51 1.86 -15.22 -9.04
CA GLY A 51 0.70 -15.67 -8.31
C GLY A 51 0.30 -14.80 -7.12
N ILE A 52 1.15 -13.87 -6.69
CA ILE A 52 0.81 -12.98 -5.55
C ILE A 52 0.84 -11.50 -5.91
N ALA A 53 1.52 -11.11 -7.00
CA ALA A 53 1.51 -9.73 -7.44
C ALA A 53 0.13 -9.34 -7.94
N GLU A 54 -0.31 -8.14 -7.59
CA GLU A 54 -1.61 -7.63 -8.01
C GLU A 54 -1.50 -7.01 -9.40
N SER A 55 -2.64 -6.87 -10.09
CA SER A 55 -2.68 -6.13 -11.34
C SER A 55 -2.44 -4.65 -11.08
N ALA A 56 -2.21 -3.87 -12.15
CA ALA A 56 -2.05 -2.42 -12.03
C ALA A 56 -3.29 -1.75 -11.41
N ASP A 57 -4.48 -2.34 -11.59
CA ASP A 57 -5.72 -1.90 -10.96
C ASP A 57 -5.97 -2.75 -9.71
N SER A 58 -5.09 -2.62 -8.73
CA SER A 58 -5.07 -3.54 -7.59
C SER A 58 -6.10 -3.19 -6.53
N GLU A 59 -6.55 -4.22 -5.82
CA GLU A 59 -7.40 -4.07 -4.64
C GLU A 59 -6.71 -3.26 -3.55
N THR A 60 -5.41 -3.46 -3.39
CA THR A 60 -4.63 -2.72 -2.40
C THR A 60 -4.61 -1.23 -2.72
N LEU A 61 -4.44 -0.87 -3.99
CA LEU A 61 -4.48 0.53 -4.40
C LEU A 61 -5.87 1.14 -4.15
N HIS A 62 -6.93 0.39 -4.47
CA HIS A 62 -8.30 0.85 -4.20
C HIS A 62 -8.51 1.09 -2.71
N TRP A 63 -8.00 0.20 -1.86
CA TRP A 63 -8.07 0.39 -0.41
C TRP A 63 -7.34 1.65 0.02
N MET A 64 -6.13 1.89 -0.52
CA MET A 64 -5.36 3.10 -0.19
C MET A 64 -6.16 4.36 -0.52
N LYS A 65 -6.82 4.38 -1.67
CA LYS A 65 -7.64 5.52 -2.07
C LYS A 65 -8.84 5.73 -1.15
N ARG A 66 -9.55 4.66 -0.82
CA ARG A 66 -10.69 4.73 0.11
C ARG A 66 -10.26 5.24 1.47
N LYS A 67 -9.16 4.69 1.99
CA LYS A 67 -8.70 5.05 3.32
C LYS A 67 -8.19 6.48 3.39
N ALA A 68 -7.51 6.93 2.34
CA ALA A 68 -7.04 8.31 2.25
C ALA A 68 -8.22 9.29 2.29
N ALA A 69 -9.26 9.01 1.53
CA ALA A 69 -10.46 9.84 1.52
C ALA A 69 -11.18 9.80 2.87
N GLU A 70 -11.32 8.62 3.45
CA GLU A 70 -12.01 8.42 4.72
C GLU A 70 -11.34 9.18 5.87
N ARG A 71 -10.03 9.17 5.92
CA ARG A 71 -9.26 9.82 6.99
C ARG A 71 -8.79 11.23 6.62
N ASN A 72 -9.10 11.69 5.42
CA ASN A 72 -8.65 12.99 4.91
C ASN A 72 -7.14 13.15 5.09
N CYS A 73 -6.39 12.19 4.60
CA CYS A 73 -4.93 12.14 4.73
C CYS A 73 -4.31 11.58 3.45
N ALA A 74 -3.01 11.71 3.32
CA ALA A 74 -2.26 10.99 2.28
C ALA A 74 -1.80 9.65 2.83
N ILE A 75 -1.66 8.66 1.95
CA ILE A 75 -1.14 7.34 2.30
C ILE A 75 -0.06 6.97 1.28
N ALA A 76 1.10 6.57 1.78
CA ALA A 76 2.23 6.15 0.95
C ALA A 76 2.60 4.70 1.27
N GLY A 77 2.88 3.93 0.23
CA GLY A 77 3.32 2.55 0.39
C GLY A 77 3.65 1.92 -0.95
N SER A 78 4.31 0.78 -0.94
CA SER A 78 4.61 0.08 -2.16
C SER A 78 3.94 -1.28 -2.22
N VAL A 79 3.64 -1.72 -3.43
CA VAL A 79 2.84 -2.92 -3.71
C VAL A 79 3.51 -3.71 -4.83
N ALA A 80 3.50 -5.03 -4.72
CA ALA A 80 3.92 -5.91 -5.80
C ALA A 80 2.84 -5.91 -6.89
N VAL A 81 3.19 -5.51 -8.10
CA VAL A 81 2.25 -5.35 -9.21
C VAL A 81 2.77 -6.13 -10.43
N CYS A 82 1.84 -6.77 -11.13
CA CYS A 82 2.10 -7.38 -12.44
C CYS A 82 1.36 -6.59 -13.51
N GLU A 83 2.10 -6.09 -14.50
CA GLU A 83 1.54 -5.34 -15.61
C GLU A 83 2.26 -5.71 -16.90
N ASN A 84 1.51 -6.06 -17.92
CA ASN A 84 2.06 -6.44 -19.23
C ASN A 84 3.10 -7.57 -19.12
N GLY A 85 2.88 -8.52 -18.21
CA GLY A 85 3.79 -9.65 -18.03
C GLY A 85 5.05 -9.33 -17.23
N ASN A 86 5.23 -8.10 -16.78
CA ASN A 86 6.36 -7.69 -15.96
C ASN A 86 5.95 -7.49 -14.52
N TYR A 87 6.88 -7.70 -13.61
CA TYR A 87 6.65 -7.56 -12.18
C TYR A 87 7.38 -6.34 -11.66
N TYR A 88 6.69 -5.53 -10.83
CA TYR A 88 7.20 -4.29 -10.30
C TYR A 88 6.99 -4.21 -8.80
N ASN A 89 7.91 -3.56 -8.12
CA ASN A 89 7.68 -2.99 -6.80
C ASN A 89 7.25 -1.55 -7.04
N ARG A 90 5.96 -1.30 -6.98
CA ARG A 90 5.41 0.02 -7.33
C ARG A 90 5.07 0.79 -6.08
N PHE A 91 5.73 1.93 -5.92
CA PHE A 91 5.44 2.86 -4.83
C PHE A 91 4.29 3.78 -5.24
N TYR A 92 3.34 3.93 -4.34
CA TYR A 92 2.22 4.86 -4.53
C TYR A 92 2.22 5.92 -3.44
N PHE A 93 1.93 7.14 -3.82
CA PHE A 93 1.57 8.22 -2.92
C PHE A 93 0.15 8.63 -3.28
N VAL A 94 -0.79 8.39 -2.38
CA VAL A 94 -2.22 8.62 -2.62
C VAL A 94 -2.67 9.84 -1.82
N HIS A 95 -3.27 10.80 -2.50
CA HIS A 95 -3.80 12.02 -1.89
C HIS A 95 -5.22 11.83 -1.37
N PRO A 96 -5.67 12.68 -0.42
CA PRO A 96 -7.04 12.56 0.10
C PRO A 96 -8.14 12.69 -0.96
N ASP A 97 -7.86 13.36 -2.07
CA ASP A 97 -8.83 13.53 -3.16
C ASP A 97 -8.90 12.31 -4.10
N GLY A 98 -8.12 11.28 -3.83
CA GLY A 98 -8.09 10.07 -4.64
C GLY A 98 -7.07 10.07 -5.76
N THR A 99 -6.36 11.18 -5.98
CA THR A 99 -5.28 11.18 -6.98
C THR A 99 -4.07 10.42 -6.46
N GLU A 100 -3.32 9.84 -7.37
CA GLU A 100 -2.16 9.03 -7.02
C GLU A 100 -0.95 9.38 -7.86
N ILE A 101 0.23 9.23 -7.27
CA ILE A 101 1.50 9.26 -7.98
C ILE A 101 2.13 7.90 -7.75
N GLY A 102 2.51 7.22 -8.84
CA GLY A 102 3.13 5.91 -8.76
C GLY A 102 4.50 5.92 -9.39
N ARG A 103 5.44 5.22 -8.77
CA ARG A 103 6.75 4.93 -9.34
C ARG A 103 7.02 3.45 -9.21
N ALA A 104 7.62 2.87 -10.23
CA ALA A 104 7.86 1.44 -10.28
C ALA A 104 9.34 1.15 -10.46
N SER A 105 9.82 0.12 -9.78
CA SER A 105 11.10 -0.50 -10.10
C SER A 105 10.83 -1.92 -10.56
N CYS A 106 11.52 -2.33 -11.62
CA CYS A 106 11.36 -3.66 -12.19
C CYS A 106 11.98 -4.71 -11.26
N ARG A 107 11.31 -5.83 -11.14
CA ARG A 107 11.81 -6.92 -10.32
C ARG A 107 12.50 -7.96 -11.19
#